data_f846b8fac2deab1be3feb166f5959636
#
_entry.id   f846b8fac2deab1be3feb166f5959636
#
_cell.length_a   1.000
_cell.length_b   1.000
_cell.length_c   1.000
_cell.angle_alpha   90.00
_cell.angle_beta   90.00
_cell.angle_gamma   90.00
#
_symmetry.space_group_name_H-M   'P 1'
#
loop_
_entity.id
_entity.type
_entity.pdbx_description
1 polymer ?
#
loop_
_entity_poly.entity_id
_entity_poly.type
_entity_poly.pdbx_seq_one_letter_code
_entity_poly.pdbx_strand_id
1 'polypeptide(L)'
;CLVHAGIARTFLPMLKNALVDAREQAGLPPVELRLDEQALSIIPGKPAGAHDFDTEFLDYVLAVGVVSSLDEAISHIQAHSTHHSDAIVTENEAAAERFLDDIDSAAVYVNASTRFTDGGEFGLGCEMGISTQKLHARGPMGLDELCTYKYIIRGNGQTR
;
A
#
# COMPACT_ATOMS: atom_id res chain seq x y z
N CYS A 1 -2.10 -2.30 8.21
CA CYS A 1 -0.80 -1.86 8.73
C CYS A 1 -0.12 -3.03 9.44
N LEU A 2 1.11 -3.36 9.03
CA LEU A 2 1.93 -4.38 9.68
C LEU A 2 3.06 -3.72 10.46
N VAL A 3 3.29 -4.14 11.69
CA VAL A 3 4.30 -3.58 12.59
C VAL A 3 5.27 -4.67 13.01
N HIS A 4 6.56 -4.45 12.80
CA HIS A 4 7.57 -5.42 13.24
C HIS A 4 7.59 -5.55 14.76
N ALA A 5 7.63 -6.78 15.28
CA ALA A 5 7.56 -7.09 16.70
C ALA A 5 8.62 -6.35 17.54
N GLY A 6 9.80 -6.11 16.96
CA GLY A 6 10.89 -5.38 17.61
C GLY A 6 10.55 -3.94 17.99
N ILE A 7 9.61 -3.28 17.30
CA ILE A 7 9.19 -1.90 17.58
C ILE A 7 7.75 -1.79 18.05
N ALA A 8 6.98 -2.88 18.03
CA ALA A 8 5.54 -2.86 18.28
C ALA A 8 5.18 -2.22 19.63
N ARG A 9 5.94 -2.53 20.69
CA ARG A 9 5.69 -1.97 22.04
C ARG A 9 5.91 -0.46 22.13
N THR A 10 6.73 0.11 21.27
CA THR A 10 6.98 1.56 21.21
C THR A 10 6.04 2.23 20.21
N PHE A 11 5.89 1.64 19.03
CA PHE A 11 5.16 2.25 17.93
C PHE A 11 3.64 2.20 18.10
N LEU A 12 3.07 1.06 18.54
CA LEU A 12 1.60 0.92 18.64
C LEU A 12 0.96 1.94 19.60
N PRO A 13 1.52 2.26 20.78
CA PRO A 13 0.98 3.35 21.60
C PRO A 13 1.02 4.72 20.91
N MET A 14 2.07 5.00 20.12
CA MET A 14 2.16 6.26 19.35
C MET A 14 1.11 6.28 18.24
N LEU A 15 0.92 5.18 17.53
CA LEU A 15 -0.12 5.02 16.51
C LEU A 15 -1.51 5.27 17.10
N LYS A 16 -1.83 4.62 18.22
CA LYS A 16 -3.11 4.81 18.93
C LYS A 16 -3.29 6.27 19.34
N ASN A 17 -2.27 6.88 19.95
CA ASN A 17 -2.36 8.28 20.34
C ASN A 17 -2.66 9.18 19.14
N ALA A 18 -1.98 8.99 18.01
CA ALA A 18 -2.16 9.83 16.83
C ALA A 18 -3.53 9.63 16.15
N LEU A 19 -3.99 8.38 16.04
CA LEU A 19 -5.19 8.04 15.28
C LEU A 19 -6.48 8.01 16.12
N VAL A 20 -6.37 7.84 17.43
CA VAL A 20 -7.52 7.77 18.31
C VAL A 20 -7.53 8.96 19.29
N ASP A 21 -6.60 9.00 20.24
CA ASP A 21 -6.69 9.90 21.39
C ASP A 21 -6.57 11.39 20.97
N ALA A 22 -5.61 11.72 20.12
CA ALA A 22 -5.42 13.11 19.65
C ALA A 22 -6.58 13.57 18.75
N ARG A 23 -7.18 12.65 17.99
CA ARG A 23 -8.35 12.98 17.18
C ARG A 23 -9.59 13.23 18.03
N GLU A 24 -9.84 12.42 19.04
CA GLU A 24 -10.93 12.65 20.01
C GLU A 24 -10.76 13.98 20.73
N GLN A 25 -9.54 14.31 21.19
CA GLN A 25 -9.23 15.57 21.83
C GLN A 25 -9.47 16.78 20.91
N ALA A 26 -9.26 16.60 19.60
CA ALA A 26 -9.52 17.61 18.58
C ALA A 26 -10.99 17.68 18.11
N GLY A 27 -11.88 16.84 18.67
CA GLY A 27 -13.28 16.74 18.24
C GLY A 27 -13.47 16.11 16.86
N LEU A 28 -12.48 15.36 16.39
CA LEU A 28 -12.51 14.63 15.12
C LEU A 28 -12.90 13.17 15.36
N PRO A 29 -13.54 12.49 14.38
CA PRO A 29 -13.83 11.06 14.49
C PRO A 29 -12.55 10.26 14.72
N PRO A 30 -12.46 9.44 15.79
CA PRO A 30 -11.31 8.56 16.00
C PRO A 30 -11.30 7.44 14.95
N VAL A 31 -10.10 6.90 14.70
CA VAL A 31 -9.96 5.70 13.87
C VAL A 31 -10.25 4.46 14.72
N GLU A 32 -11.14 3.59 14.25
CA GLU A 32 -11.35 2.27 14.85
C GLU A 32 -10.15 1.38 14.51
N LEU A 33 -9.44 0.92 15.53
CA LEU A 33 -8.32 0.00 15.36
C LEU A 33 -8.81 -1.45 15.48
N ARG A 34 -8.61 -2.26 14.44
CA ARG A 34 -8.85 -3.70 14.41
C ARG A 34 -7.51 -4.42 14.49
N LEU A 35 -7.26 -5.05 15.60
CA LEU A 35 -5.96 -5.49 16.03
C LEU A 35 -5.87 -7.02 16.03
N ASP A 36 -4.76 -7.56 15.55
CA ASP A 36 -4.44 -8.95 15.78
C ASP A 36 -4.20 -9.23 17.27
N GLU A 37 -4.01 -10.49 17.64
CA GLU A 37 -3.85 -10.92 19.02
C GLU A 37 -2.60 -10.31 19.69
N GLN A 38 -1.52 -10.14 18.91
CA GLN A 38 -0.29 -9.54 19.43
C GLN A 38 -0.44 -8.04 19.66
N ALA A 39 -1.04 -7.30 18.73
CA ALA A 39 -1.30 -5.88 18.87
C ALA A 39 -2.28 -5.60 20.03
N LEU A 40 -3.32 -6.43 20.20
CA LEU A 40 -4.26 -6.36 21.35
C LEU A 40 -3.58 -6.54 22.70
N SER A 41 -2.50 -7.30 22.76
CA SER A 41 -1.71 -7.43 23.99
C SER A 41 -0.95 -6.15 24.38
N ILE A 42 -0.83 -5.19 23.46
CA ILE A 42 -0.04 -3.97 23.65
C ILE A 42 -0.91 -2.73 23.77
N ILE A 43 -1.95 -2.61 22.95
CA ILE A 43 -2.86 -1.46 22.94
C ILE A 43 -4.33 -1.94 22.93
N PRO A 44 -5.27 -1.15 23.49
CA PRO A 44 -6.69 -1.45 23.35
C PRO A 44 -7.19 -1.18 21.94
N GLY A 45 -8.13 -2.01 21.47
CA GLY A 45 -8.80 -1.92 20.18
C GLY A 45 -9.83 -3.04 20.06
N LYS A 46 -10.41 -3.19 18.86
CA LYS A 46 -11.28 -4.33 18.55
C LYS A 46 -10.44 -5.49 18.01
N PRO A 47 -10.79 -6.74 18.33
CA PRO A 47 -10.16 -7.88 17.66
C PRO A 47 -10.38 -7.81 16.15
N ALA A 48 -9.32 -8.05 15.36
CA ALA A 48 -9.43 -8.18 13.93
C ALA A 48 -10.23 -9.44 13.56
N GLY A 49 -11.18 -9.29 12.68
CA GLY A 49 -11.95 -10.40 12.11
C GLY A 49 -11.18 -11.11 10.99
N ALA A 50 -11.70 -12.25 10.57
CA ALA A 50 -11.06 -13.12 9.57
C ALA A 50 -10.82 -12.44 8.20
N HIS A 51 -11.57 -11.39 7.88
CA HIS A 51 -11.50 -10.70 6.59
C HIS A 51 -11.04 -9.23 6.71
N ASP A 52 -10.62 -8.78 7.89
CA ASP A 52 -10.28 -7.38 8.08
C ASP A 52 -9.02 -6.96 7.31
N PHE A 53 -8.10 -7.87 7.05
CA PHE A 53 -6.93 -7.61 6.21
C PHE A 53 -7.21 -7.69 4.70
N ASP A 54 -8.38 -8.20 4.29
CA ASP A 54 -8.84 -8.26 2.90
C ASP A 54 -9.86 -7.15 2.59
N THR A 55 -10.22 -6.32 3.57
CA THR A 55 -11.31 -5.37 3.46
C THR A 55 -10.82 -3.95 3.25
N GLU A 56 -11.31 -3.30 2.20
CA GLU A 56 -11.25 -1.85 2.05
C GLU A 56 -12.44 -1.25 2.81
N PHE A 57 -12.19 -0.65 3.96
CA PHE A 57 -13.25 -0.22 4.88
C PHE A 57 -14.02 1.02 4.41
N LEU A 58 -13.42 1.88 3.59
CA LEU A 58 -13.99 3.17 3.14
C LEU A 58 -14.48 4.05 4.31
N ASP A 59 -13.86 3.90 5.48
CA ASP A 59 -14.20 4.57 6.72
C ASP A 59 -12.93 4.73 7.59
N TYR A 60 -13.07 5.41 8.72
CA TYR A 60 -12.00 5.54 9.72
C TYR A 60 -11.79 4.23 10.48
N VAL A 61 -11.36 3.21 9.77
CA VAL A 61 -11.03 1.88 10.31
C VAL A 61 -9.65 1.46 9.80
N LEU A 62 -8.82 0.91 10.67
CA LEU A 62 -7.49 0.41 10.32
C LEU A 62 -7.25 -0.97 10.93
N ALA A 63 -6.98 -1.96 10.09
CA ALA A 63 -6.48 -3.26 10.53
C ALA A 63 -4.97 -3.18 10.83
N VAL A 64 -4.55 -3.68 11.97
CA VAL A 64 -3.15 -3.66 12.43
C VAL A 64 -2.73 -5.03 12.90
N GLY A 65 -1.65 -5.53 12.32
CA GLY A 65 -1.03 -6.80 12.71
C GLY A 65 0.43 -6.62 13.12
N VAL A 66 0.94 -7.55 13.93
CA VAL A 66 2.34 -7.60 14.32
C VAL A 66 3.01 -8.77 13.63
N VAL A 67 4.14 -8.52 12.99
CA VAL A 67 4.93 -9.52 12.27
C VAL A 67 6.33 -9.65 12.87
N SER A 68 6.90 -10.84 12.82
CA SER A 68 8.20 -11.14 13.42
C SER A 68 9.37 -10.89 12.46
N SER A 69 9.10 -10.79 11.16
CA SER A 69 10.14 -10.66 10.14
C SER A 69 9.62 -10.00 8.86
N LEU A 70 10.55 -9.59 7.99
CA LEU A 70 10.24 -9.12 6.64
C LEU A 70 9.57 -10.21 5.80
N ASP A 71 10.01 -11.48 5.93
CA ASP A 71 9.40 -12.60 5.21
C ASP A 71 7.93 -12.80 5.55
N GLU A 72 7.60 -12.68 6.83
CA GLU A 72 6.22 -12.76 7.29
C GLU A 72 5.39 -11.59 6.76
N ALA A 73 5.94 -10.37 6.77
CA ALA A 73 5.27 -9.20 6.20
C ALA A 73 5.01 -9.36 4.70
N ILE A 74 6.00 -9.79 3.93
CA ILE A 74 5.88 -10.04 2.49
C ILE A 74 4.83 -11.10 2.21
N SER A 75 4.88 -12.23 2.94
CA SER A 75 3.89 -13.31 2.79
C SER A 75 2.47 -12.85 3.10
N HIS A 76 2.31 -12.03 4.15
CA HIS A 76 1.01 -11.45 4.51
C HIS A 76 0.51 -10.50 3.41
N ILE A 77 1.35 -9.59 2.92
CA ILE A 77 0.98 -8.67 1.84
C ILE A 77 0.59 -9.43 0.57
N GLN A 78 1.37 -10.44 0.18
CA GLN A 78 1.05 -11.26 -0.99
C GLN A 78 -0.29 -12.00 -0.88
N ALA A 79 -0.70 -12.36 0.35
CA ALA A 79 -1.97 -13.04 0.59
C ALA A 79 -3.18 -12.09 0.63
N HIS A 80 -3.01 -10.84 1.08
CA HIS A 80 -4.10 -9.95 1.45
C HIS A 80 -4.14 -8.62 0.67
N SER A 81 -3.08 -8.25 -0.05
CA SER A 81 -3.04 -6.99 -0.82
C SER A 81 -3.98 -7.03 -2.03
N THR A 82 -4.58 -5.90 -2.33
CA THR A 82 -5.30 -5.67 -3.60
C THR A 82 -4.35 -5.50 -4.79
N HIS A 83 -3.05 -5.52 -4.57
CA HIS A 83 -1.99 -5.22 -5.54
C HIS A 83 -2.06 -3.79 -6.11
N HIS A 84 -2.67 -2.87 -5.38
CA HIS A 84 -2.72 -1.47 -5.76
C HIS A 84 -1.45 -0.72 -5.32
N SER A 85 -1.26 -0.55 -4.03
CA SER A 85 -0.14 0.22 -3.46
C SER A 85 0.29 -0.35 -2.13
N ASP A 86 1.55 -0.74 -2.03
CA ASP A 86 2.16 -1.25 -0.82
C ASP A 86 3.43 -0.48 -0.48
N ALA A 87 3.70 -0.29 0.81
CA ALA A 87 4.82 0.51 1.28
C ALA A 87 5.56 -0.15 2.43
N ILE A 88 6.87 0.04 2.46
CA ILE A 88 7.72 -0.25 3.61
C ILE A 88 8.30 1.04 4.19
N VAL A 89 8.36 1.12 5.50
CA VAL A 89 9.09 2.16 6.23
C VAL A 89 10.28 1.51 6.93
N THR A 90 11.49 1.82 6.48
CA THR A 90 12.72 1.20 6.98
C THR A 90 13.94 2.07 6.72
N GLU A 91 14.95 1.98 7.59
CA GLU A 91 16.30 2.53 7.35
C GLU A 91 17.28 1.46 6.82
N ASN A 92 16.85 0.20 6.73
CA ASN A 92 17.65 -0.90 6.23
C ASN A 92 17.51 -1.01 4.72
N GLU A 93 18.54 -0.60 3.98
CA GLU A 93 18.58 -0.62 2.52
C GLU A 93 18.32 -2.02 1.94
N ALA A 94 18.93 -3.06 2.52
CA ALA A 94 18.73 -4.43 2.03
C ALA A 94 17.29 -4.92 2.21
N ALA A 95 16.63 -4.51 3.29
CA ALA A 95 15.22 -4.80 3.50
C ALA A 95 14.33 -4.01 2.53
N ALA A 96 14.70 -2.76 2.22
CA ALA A 96 13.99 -1.93 1.25
C ALA A 96 14.06 -2.54 -0.16
N GLU A 97 15.25 -2.86 -0.65
CA GLU A 97 15.47 -3.46 -1.97
C GLU A 97 14.73 -4.80 -2.09
N ARG A 98 14.85 -5.66 -1.09
CA ARG A 98 14.12 -6.93 -1.08
C ARG A 98 12.61 -6.74 -1.12
N PHE A 99 12.07 -5.76 -0.39
CA PHE A 99 10.65 -5.46 -0.42
C PHE A 99 10.20 -4.99 -1.82
N LEU A 100 10.99 -4.14 -2.48
CA LEU A 100 10.72 -3.68 -3.83
C LEU A 100 10.73 -4.82 -4.86
N ASP A 101 11.63 -5.80 -4.67
CA ASP A 101 11.74 -6.95 -5.59
C ASP A 101 10.62 -7.98 -5.38
N ASP A 102 10.24 -8.25 -4.12
CA ASP A 102 9.33 -9.33 -3.77
C ASP A 102 7.83 -8.91 -3.83
N ILE A 103 7.52 -7.62 -3.67
CA ILE A 103 6.13 -7.11 -3.71
C ILE A 103 5.76 -6.70 -5.13
N ASP A 104 4.76 -7.38 -5.68
CA ASP A 104 4.28 -7.17 -7.05
C ASP A 104 2.96 -6.38 -7.09
N SER A 105 2.94 -5.20 -6.49
CA SER A 105 1.83 -4.25 -6.56
C SER A 105 2.05 -3.21 -7.66
N ALA A 106 0.99 -2.54 -8.09
CA ALA A 106 1.06 -1.54 -9.15
C ALA A 106 1.98 -0.36 -8.79
N ALA A 107 2.05 -0.02 -7.50
CA ALA A 107 3.00 0.93 -6.94
C ALA A 107 3.59 0.38 -5.64
N VAL A 108 4.91 0.36 -5.52
CA VAL A 108 5.63 -0.10 -4.34
C VAL A 108 6.51 1.03 -3.83
N TYR A 109 6.43 1.33 -2.55
CA TYR A 109 7.05 2.51 -1.95
C TYR A 109 8.04 2.14 -0.84
N VAL A 110 9.10 2.91 -0.75
CA VAL A 110 10.01 2.93 0.40
C VAL A 110 9.97 4.32 1.02
N ASN A 111 9.64 4.40 2.31
CA ASN A 111 9.64 5.64 3.11
C ASN A 111 8.80 6.78 2.51
N ALA A 112 7.73 6.43 1.80
CA ALA A 112 6.79 7.38 1.22
C ALA A 112 5.34 6.94 1.46
N SER A 113 4.43 7.89 1.39
CA SER A 113 3.00 7.62 1.53
C SER A 113 2.44 6.98 0.26
N THR A 114 1.61 5.94 0.41
CA THR A 114 0.86 5.34 -0.70
C THR A 114 -0.10 6.32 -1.39
N ARG A 115 -0.37 7.48 -0.80
CA ARG A 115 -1.17 8.55 -1.41
C ARG A 115 -0.49 9.25 -2.58
N PHE A 116 0.81 9.01 -2.81
CA PHE A 116 1.48 9.47 -4.03
C PHE A 116 1.08 8.71 -5.28
N THR A 117 0.35 7.60 -5.16
CA THR A 117 -0.26 6.93 -6.33
C THR A 117 -1.42 7.78 -6.84
N ASP A 118 -1.09 8.73 -7.70
CA ASP A 118 -1.99 9.73 -8.27
C ASP A 118 -1.41 10.20 -9.61
N GLY A 119 -2.24 10.26 -10.64
CA GLY A 119 -1.82 10.63 -12.00
C GLY A 119 -1.27 12.05 -12.08
N GLY A 120 -1.77 12.99 -11.26
CA GLY A 120 -1.24 14.35 -11.16
C GLY A 120 0.14 14.38 -10.54
N GLU A 121 0.35 13.67 -9.42
CA GLU A 121 1.64 13.56 -8.74
C GLU A 121 2.70 12.86 -9.62
N PHE A 122 2.29 11.88 -10.43
CA PHE A 122 3.18 11.19 -11.37
C PHE A 122 3.44 11.98 -12.68
N GLY A 123 2.82 13.14 -12.84
CA GLY A 123 3.03 14.00 -14.00
C GLY A 123 2.32 13.54 -15.28
N LEU A 124 1.30 12.69 -15.16
CA LEU A 124 0.52 12.20 -16.31
C LEU A 124 -0.54 13.21 -16.80
N GLY A 125 -0.65 14.35 -16.13
CA GLY A 125 -1.58 15.44 -16.48
C GLY A 125 -3.04 15.18 -16.09
N CYS A 126 -3.44 13.92 -15.94
CA CYS A 126 -4.77 13.52 -15.50
C CYS A 126 -4.70 12.12 -14.87
N GLU A 127 -5.79 11.70 -14.24
CA GLU A 127 -6.00 10.33 -13.82
C GLU A 127 -7.41 9.89 -14.20
N MET A 128 -7.51 8.77 -14.89
CA MET A 128 -8.78 8.12 -15.22
C MET A 128 -9.06 6.93 -14.30
N GLY A 129 -8.06 6.51 -13.57
CA GLY A 129 -8.08 5.41 -12.63
C GLY A 129 -6.70 4.83 -12.43
N ILE A 130 -6.63 3.80 -11.57
CA ILE A 130 -5.40 3.07 -11.27
C ILE A 130 -5.64 1.60 -11.58
N SER A 131 -4.83 1.05 -12.50
CA SER A 131 -4.92 -0.33 -12.91
C SER A 131 -3.96 -1.22 -12.14
N THR A 132 -4.46 -2.35 -11.65
CA THR A 132 -3.63 -3.42 -11.07
C THR A 132 -3.32 -4.54 -12.07
N GLN A 133 -3.85 -4.43 -13.29
CA GLN A 133 -3.65 -5.44 -14.34
C GLN A 133 -2.23 -5.45 -14.88
N LYS A 134 -1.80 -6.61 -15.39
CA LYS A 134 -0.47 -6.82 -15.98
C LYS A 134 -0.47 -6.98 -17.50
N LEU A 135 -1.65 -7.04 -18.12
CA LEU A 135 -1.79 -7.25 -19.57
C LEU A 135 -1.85 -5.95 -20.37
N HIS A 136 -2.00 -4.81 -19.72
CA HIS A 136 -2.10 -3.49 -20.31
C HIS A 136 -1.37 -2.47 -19.42
N ALA A 137 -1.83 -1.23 -19.37
CA ALA A 137 -1.29 -0.22 -18.46
C ALA A 137 -1.45 -0.66 -17.01
N ARG A 138 -0.46 -0.36 -16.18
CA ARG A 138 -0.42 -0.68 -14.76
C ARG A 138 -0.10 0.57 -13.95
N GLY A 139 -0.70 0.71 -12.77
CA GLY A 139 -0.60 1.91 -11.95
C GLY A 139 -1.54 3.02 -12.41
N PRO A 140 -1.24 4.29 -12.11
CA PRO A 140 -2.02 5.43 -12.57
C PRO A 140 -2.15 5.45 -14.10
N MET A 141 -3.37 5.64 -14.59
CA MET A 141 -3.70 5.68 -16.02
C MET A 141 -4.12 7.09 -16.41
N GLY A 142 -3.36 7.68 -17.30
CA GLY A 142 -3.63 8.99 -17.88
C GLY A 142 -4.15 8.89 -19.32
N LEU A 143 -3.91 9.95 -20.09
CA LEU A 143 -4.39 10.04 -21.48
C LEU A 143 -3.66 9.07 -22.41
N ASP A 144 -2.36 8.86 -22.19
CA ASP A 144 -1.51 8.04 -23.05
C ASP A 144 -1.92 6.57 -23.01
N GLU A 145 -2.35 6.06 -21.85
CA GLU A 145 -2.80 4.68 -21.67
C GLU A 145 -4.12 4.37 -22.39
N LEU A 146 -4.87 5.39 -22.80
CA LEU A 146 -6.07 5.24 -23.63
C LEU A 146 -5.75 5.20 -25.11
N CYS A 147 -4.52 5.52 -25.48
CA CYS A 147 -4.08 5.57 -26.87
C CYS A 147 -3.46 4.23 -27.29
N THR A 148 -3.46 3.99 -28.58
CA THR A 148 -2.69 2.92 -29.21
C THR A 148 -1.87 3.50 -30.35
N TYR A 149 -0.93 2.74 -30.85
CA TYR A 149 -0.06 3.16 -31.93
C TYR A 149 -0.19 2.22 -33.14
N LYS A 150 0.20 2.74 -34.32
CA LYS A 150 0.38 1.95 -35.52
C LYS A 150 1.76 2.22 -36.11
N TYR A 151 2.33 1.22 -36.73
CA TYR A 151 3.55 1.41 -37.51
C TYR A 151 3.21 1.95 -38.88
N ILE A 152 3.92 3.00 -39.33
CA ILE A 152 3.84 3.53 -40.68
C ILE A 152 5.17 3.25 -41.35
N ILE A 153 5.15 2.38 -42.34
CA ILE A 153 6.35 1.97 -43.08
C ILE A 153 6.26 2.56 -44.48
N ARG A 154 7.25 3.38 -44.84
CA ARG A 154 7.38 3.94 -46.18
C ARG A 154 8.62 3.34 -46.85
N GLY A 155 8.41 2.55 -47.88
CA GLY A 155 9.47 1.89 -48.61
C GLY A 155 9.59 2.45 -50.04
N ASN A 156 10.65 2.06 -50.74
CA ASN A 156 10.90 2.33 -52.15
C ASN A 156 11.25 1.07 -52.94
N GLY A 157 10.67 -0.06 -52.56
CA GLY A 157 10.85 -1.34 -53.23
C GLY A 157 11.73 -2.35 -52.45
N GLN A 158 12.01 -2.11 -51.18
CA GLN A 158 12.74 -3.10 -50.36
C GLN A 158 11.95 -4.41 -50.27
N THR A 159 12.66 -5.50 -50.44
CA THR A 159 12.17 -6.87 -50.24
C THR A 159 12.92 -7.52 -49.09
N ARG A 160 12.30 -8.50 -48.46
CA ARG A 160 12.92 -9.31 -47.40
C ARG A 160 13.48 -10.59 -47.98
#